data_341d1535179496ac1ebe094386054ef4
#
_entry.id   341d1535179496ac1ebe094386054ef4
#
_cell.length_a   1.000
_cell.length_b   1.000
_cell.length_c   1.000
_cell.angle_alpha   90.00
_cell.angle_beta   90.00
_cell.angle_gamma   90.00
#
_symmetry.space_group_name_H-M   'P 1'
#
loop_
_entity.id
_entity.type
_entity.pdbx_description
1 polymer ?
#
loop_
_entity_poly.entity_id
_entity_poly.type
_entity_poly.pdbx_seq_one_letter_code
_entity_poly.pdbx_strand_id
1 'polypeptide(L)'
;MLRSRESSDASCFSGIEEDYTLAQFTGHLHTNVNFYDNYIDIFEVRFASPLSDHGLLFYKYFLVDSLQIDGRKTYKIRFHPKSFSTPVLDGEVNIDSMTWALQSAHVKMMKGLNVNWIRHLVLDNENQFLDDSVWFPKQDKIFADFSIVMSDSSKMVSFLGHRQVDYSHIQLNPVIPDRVLKMDNNVIIDNNVLKNDDRFWDTIRPYALSGKEKQIYGMVDSIKNVPLYQNIYTIVSMVLGGYYDTEYVEWGPYYKLLSFNKQEGCRFQLGARTTTDFSKKIRLFGYGAYGTKDRRWKGAGGFDYSFNDLPTSKLSAAFKHDVVQLGAGINAFTEGNILSSIFSRGDNDRLSMVNQLDVNFEKEWRQGVSNTFGVQVRDLFSNPYVPFVKPDGELMPSVQSTIVRLNTRLSKDEIVVRKAFDKYSLGSDYPIIGVDLAMGVKGLFKNDYEFYRAVASINYDFPISPIGKSHVVLTGGKIFGK
;
A
#
# COMPACT_ATOMS: atom_id res chain seq x y z
N MET A 1 -16.44 -2.47 24.37
CA MET A 1 -15.62 -2.39 23.14
C MET A 1 -16.60 -2.31 21.97
N LEU A 2 -16.88 -1.10 21.50
CA LEU A 2 -17.78 -0.88 20.36
C LEU A 2 -17.01 -1.24 19.09
N ARG A 3 -17.44 -2.28 18.39
CA ARG A 3 -16.96 -2.60 17.05
C ARG A 3 -17.90 -1.93 16.06
N SER A 4 -17.48 -0.82 15.47
CA SER A 4 -18.18 -0.24 14.32
C SER A 4 -17.68 -0.93 13.05
N ARG A 5 -18.62 -1.32 12.18
CA ARG A 5 -18.33 -1.71 10.79
C ARG A 5 -18.97 -0.67 9.90
N GLU A 6 -18.17 -0.08 9.05
CA GLU A 6 -18.60 0.90 8.07
C GLU A 6 -18.75 0.19 6.72
N SER A 7 -19.89 0.37 6.07
CA SER A 7 -20.06 0.07 4.65
C SER A 7 -20.07 1.37 3.89
N SER A 8 -19.24 1.51 2.88
CA SER A 8 -19.29 2.65 1.97
C SER A 8 -20.21 2.30 0.82
N ASP A 9 -21.37 2.94 0.77
CA ASP A 9 -22.35 2.72 -0.33
C ASP A 9 -21.90 3.38 -1.63
N ALA A 10 -21.06 4.41 -1.54
CA ALA A 10 -20.47 5.07 -2.69
C ALA A 10 -19.18 5.82 -2.33
N SER A 11 -18.19 5.80 -3.20
CA SER A 11 -17.02 6.67 -3.18
C SER A 11 -16.73 7.21 -4.58
N CYS A 12 -16.52 8.51 -4.70
CA CYS A 12 -16.19 9.17 -5.95
C CYS A 12 -14.83 9.85 -5.84
N PHE A 13 -13.93 9.51 -6.76
CA PHE A 13 -12.65 10.18 -6.92
C PHE A 13 -12.69 11.02 -8.19
N SER A 14 -12.54 12.32 -8.06
CA SER A 14 -12.48 13.23 -9.21
C SER A 14 -11.01 13.52 -9.54
N GLY A 15 -10.63 13.27 -10.79
CA GLY A 15 -9.32 13.65 -11.31
C GLY A 15 -8.26 12.56 -11.34
N ILE A 16 -8.55 11.35 -10.83
CA ILE A 16 -7.57 10.28 -10.71
C ILE A 16 -8.24 8.98 -11.10
N GLU A 17 -7.90 8.44 -12.24
CA GLU A 17 -8.28 7.10 -12.65
C GLU A 17 -7.24 6.11 -12.13
N GLU A 18 -7.70 5.05 -11.47
CA GLU A 18 -7.08 3.75 -11.13
C GLU A 18 -5.55 3.64 -10.96
N ASP A 19 -4.82 4.74 -10.74
CA ASP A 19 -3.37 4.67 -10.60
C ASP A 19 -2.97 4.29 -9.19
N TYR A 20 -2.27 3.15 -9.06
CA TYR A 20 -1.79 2.56 -7.81
C TYR A 20 -1.04 3.55 -6.91
N THR A 21 -0.22 4.38 -7.51
CA THR A 21 0.62 5.32 -6.76
C THR A 21 -0.22 6.41 -6.10
N LEU A 22 -1.25 6.84 -6.80
CA LEU A 22 -2.17 7.84 -6.27
C LEU A 22 -3.18 7.20 -5.29
N ALA A 23 -3.61 5.95 -5.52
CA ALA A 23 -4.39 5.17 -4.55
C ALA A 23 -3.62 4.95 -3.24
N GLN A 24 -2.30 4.82 -3.28
CA GLN A 24 -1.47 4.76 -2.09
C GLN A 24 -1.49 6.09 -1.32
N PHE A 25 -1.39 7.23 -2.00
CA PHE A 25 -1.53 8.55 -1.37
C PHE A 25 -2.96 8.82 -0.90
N THR A 26 -3.97 8.47 -1.68
CA THR A 26 -5.38 8.63 -1.29
C THR A 26 -5.83 7.62 -0.25
N GLY A 27 -5.21 6.43 -0.18
CA GLY A 27 -5.42 5.46 0.88
C GLY A 27 -5.16 6.05 2.27
N HIS A 28 -4.18 6.92 2.40
CA HIS A 28 -3.93 7.65 3.64
C HIS A 28 -4.99 8.74 3.95
N LEU A 29 -5.77 9.19 2.97
CA LEU A 29 -6.93 10.05 3.22
C LEU A 29 -8.10 9.29 3.86
N HIS A 30 -8.14 7.96 3.77
CA HIS A 30 -9.14 7.12 4.44
C HIS A 30 -8.86 6.90 5.93
N THR A 31 -7.88 7.61 6.49
CA THR A 31 -7.59 7.55 7.93
C THR A 31 -8.82 8.06 8.71
N ASN A 32 -9.29 7.26 9.64
CA ASN A 32 -10.34 7.67 10.58
C ASN A 32 -9.72 8.57 11.65
N VAL A 33 -10.19 9.81 11.75
CA VAL A 33 -9.69 10.80 12.72
C VAL A 33 -10.53 10.72 13.99
N ASN A 34 -9.95 10.15 15.05
CA ASN A 34 -10.59 10.11 16.36
C ASN A 34 -9.86 11.04 17.32
N PHE A 35 -10.51 12.14 17.71
CA PHE A 35 -9.94 13.11 18.63
C PHE A 35 -9.83 12.62 20.09
N TYR A 36 -10.54 11.55 20.46
CA TYR A 36 -10.46 10.96 21.79
C TYR A 36 -9.23 10.03 21.96
N ASP A 37 -8.58 9.66 20.87
CA ASP A 37 -7.31 8.93 20.96
C ASP A 37 -6.20 9.86 21.47
N ASN A 38 -5.24 9.32 22.18
CA ASN A 38 -4.11 10.12 22.66
C ASN A 38 -3.27 10.69 21.51
N TYR A 39 -3.24 9.98 20.39
CA TYR A 39 -2.56 10.41 19.17
C TYR A 39 -3.44 10.14 17.96
N ILE A 40 -3.41 11.08 17.02
CA ILE A 40 -4.10 10.99 15.74
C ILE A 40 -3.07 10.66 14.67
N ASP A 41 -3.20 9.51 14.03
CA ASP A 41 -2.32 9.08 12.94
C ASP A 41 -2.81 9.68 11.62
N ILE A 42 -2.04 10.60 11.04
CA ILE A 42 -2.36 11.24 9.77
C ILE A 42 -1.12 11.20 8.89
N PHE A 43 -1.22 10.57 7.72
CA PHE A 43 -0.13 10.45 6.75
C PHE A 43 1.16 9.91 7.38
N GLU A 44 1.04 8.84 8.18
CA GLU A 44 2.13 8.19 8.92
C GLU A 44 2.80 9.04 10.00
N VAL A 45 2.28 10.22 10.29
CA VAL A 45 2.75 11.07 11.37
C VAL A 45 1.73 11.08 12.51
N ARG A 46 2.21 10.89 13.73
CA ARG A 46 1.41 10.91 14.95
C ARG A 46 1.33 12.29 15.54
N PHE A 47 0.16 12.89 15.44
CA PHE A 47 -0.14 14.16 16.08
C PHE A 47 -0.69 13.93 17.48
N ALA A 48 -0.19 14.67 18.49
CA ALA A 48 -0.82 14.65 19.79
C ALA A 48 -2.24 15.21 19.69
N SER A 49 -3.23 14.46 20.20
CA SER A 49 -4.61 14.95 20.21
C SER A 49 -4.78 16.08 21.23
N PRO A 50 -5.55 17.13 20.92
CA PRO A 50 -5.89 18.15 21.91
C PRO A 50 -6.80 17.62 23.03
N LEU A 51 -7.45 16.46 22.86
CA LEU A 51 -8.27 15.83 23.89
C LEU A 51 -7.58 14.64 24.57
N SER A 52 -6.26 14.46 24.32
CA SER A 52 -5.49 13.37 24.93
C SER A 52 -5.34 13.53 26.44
N ASP A 53 -5.16 12.43 27.16
CA ASP A 53 -4.85 12.39 28.59
C ASP A 53 -3.66 13.27 28.95
N HIS A 54 -2.72 13.43 28.02
CA HIS A 54 -1.52 14.23 28.17
C HIS A 54 -1.58 15.58 27.43
N GLY A 55 -2.76 15.99 26.99
CA GLY A 55 -2.95 17.21 26.20
C GLY A 55 -2.35 18.46 26.87
N LEU A 56 -2.41 18.55 28.20
CA LEU A 56 -1.80 19.65 28.96
C LEU A 56 -0.25 19.71 28.84
N LEU A 57 0.43 18.65 28.44
CA LEU A 57 1.86 18.68 28.18
C LEU A 57 2.17 19.39 26.85
N PHE A 58 1.32 19.22 25.86
CA PHE A 58 1.52 19.70 24.50
C PHE A 58 0.88 21.07 24.23
N TYR A 59 -0.26 21.37 24.88
CA TYR A 59 -1.12 22.50 24.55
C TYR A 59 -1.38 23.44 25.72
N LYS A 60 -1.66 24.71 25.38
CA LYS A 60 -2.32 25.70 26.24
C LYS A 60 -3.77 25.85 25.78
N TYR A 61 -4.71 25.86 26.70
CA TYR A 61 -6.15 25.96 26.43
C TYR A 61 -6.68 27.28 26.93
N PHE A 62 -7.60 27.86 26.15
CA PHE A 62 -8.25 29.13 26.45
C PHE A 62 -9.73 28.96 26.22
N LEU A 63 -10.54 29.17 27.25
CA LEU A 63 -11.99 29.30 27.10
C LEU A 63 -12.27 30.65 26.43
N VAL A 64 -12.77 30.58 25.19
CA VAL A 64 -13.01 31.80 24.39
C VAL A 64 -14.43 32.31 24.60
N ASP A 65 -15.42 31.39 24.55
CA ASP A 65 -16.82 31.77 24.60
C ASP A 65 -17.69 30.60 25.10
N SER A 66 -18.96 30.92 25.34
CA SER A 66 -20.02 29.96 25.65
C SER A 66 -21.16 30.20 24.68
N LEU A 67 -21.36 29.29 23.75
CA LEU A 67 -22.33 29.40 22.64
C LEU A 67 -23.51 28.49 22.88
N GLN A 68 -24.60 28.74 22.15
CA GLN A 68 -25.67 27.75 21.98
C GLN A 68 -25.60 27.18 20.56
N ILE A 69 -25.40 25.87 20.44
CA ILE A 69 -25.36 25.14 19.17
C ILE A 69 -26.39 24.01 19.26
N ASP A 70 -27.31 23.96 18.31
CA ASP A 70 -28.41 22.99 18.28
C ASP A 70 -29.24 22.95 19.60
N GLY A 71 -29.45 24.11 20.22
CA GLY A 71 -30.19 24.24 21.47
C GLY A 71 -29.43 23.82 22.74
N ARG A 72 -28.16 23.41 22.61
CA ARG A 72 -27.30 22.97 23.72
C ARG A 72 -26.24 24.01 24.04
N LYS A 73 -26.00 24.24 25.32
CA LYS A 73 -24.91 25.12 25.78
C LYS A 73 -23.58 24.44 25.52
N THR A 74 -22.67 25.15 24.86
CA THR A 74 -21.38 24.60 24.38
C THR A 74 -20.25 25.55 24.75
N TYR A 75 -19.15 25.01 25.25
CA TYR A 75 -17.94 25.77 25.53
C TYR A 75 -17.03 25.77 24.33
N LYS A 76 -16.69 26.95 23.81
CA LYS A 76 -15.69 27.13 22.76
C LYS A 76 -14.32 27.29 23.39
N ILE A 77 -13.47 26.29 23.18
CA ILE A 77 -12.12 26.23 23.73
C ILE A 77 -11.13 26.31 22.56
N ARG A 78 -10.28 27.33 22.59
CA ARG A 78 -9.13 27.43 21.70
C ARG A 78 -7.93 26.79 22.36
N PHE A 79 -7.17 26.01 21.60
CA PHE A 79 -5.91 25.44 22.05
C PHE A 79 -4.78 25.83 21.12
N HIS A 80 -3.58 25.97 21.69
CA HIS A 80 -2.37 26.35 20.97
C HIS A 80 -1.18 25.53 21.48
N PRO A 81 -0.29 25.03 20.59
CA PRO A 81 0.87 24.23 21.01
C PRO A 81 1.82 25.03 21.88
N LYS A 82 2.44 24.36 22.87
CA LYS A 82 3.51 24.91 23.70
C LYS A 82 4.85 24.90 23.01
N SER A 83 5.07 23.94 22.11
CA SER A 83 6.31 23.73 21.35
C SER A 83 5.97 23.27 19.92
N PHE A 84 6.85 23.61 18.99
CA PHE A 84 6.73 23.23 17.58
C PHE A 84 7.68 22.08 17.18
N SER A 85 8.37 21.49 18.14
CA SER A 85 9.33 20.40 17.89
C SER A 85 8.68 19.03 17.74
N THR A 86 7.41 18.90 18.10
CA THR A 86 6.63 17.65 18.00
C THR A 86 5.45 17.86 17.07
N PRO A 87 4.93 16.80 16.42
CA PRO A 87 3.72 16.90 15.62
C PRO A 87 2.52 17.29 16.51
N VAL A 88 2.06 18.51 16.34
CA VAL A 88 0.96 19.12 17.11
C VAL A 88 0.03 19.88 16.18
N LEU A 89 -1.19 20.08 16.65
CA LEU A 89 -2.25 20.78 15.95
C LEU A 89 -2.52 22.14 16.62
N ASP A 90 -3.07 23.08 15.89
CA ASP A 90 -3.56 24.35 16.39
C ASP A 90 -5.03 24.49 15.99
N GLY A 91 -5.89 24.98 16.87
CA GLY A 91 -7.29 25.12 16.50
C GLY A 91 -8.22 25.38 17.67
N GLU A 92 -9.47 24.99 17.44
CA GLU A 92 -10.55 25.16 18.42
C GLU A 92 -11.43 23.92 18.47
N VAL A 93 -11.99 23.66 19.64
CA VAL A 93 -12.94 22.59 19.91
C VAL A 93 -14.15 23.16 20.63
N ASN A 94 -15.31 22.63 20.30
CA ASN A 94 -16.56 22.94 20.96
C ASN A 94 -16.99 21.73 21.79
N ILE A 95 -17.16 21.94 23.10
CA ILE A 95 -17.46 20.88 24.08
C ILE A 95 -18.86 21.14 24.66
N ASP A 96 -19.72 20.13 24.60
CA ASP A 96 -21.07 20.21 25.22
C ASP A 96 -20.94 20.37 26.75
N SER A 97 -21.71 21.29 27.32
CA SER A 97 -21.61 21.63 28.74
C SER A 97 -22.21 20.59 29.68
N MET A 98 -23.09 19.72 29.18
CA MET A 98 -23.78 18.71 29.99
C MET A 98 -23.08 17.34 29.93
N THR A 99 -22.67 16.94 28.76
CA THR A 99 -22.09 15.61 28.54
C THR A 99 -20.55 15.64 28.47
N TRP A 100 -19.95 16.82 28.35
CA TRP A 100 -18.51 17.05 28.15
C TRP A 100 -17.96 16.37 26.87
N ALA A 101 -18.87 16.05 25.95
CA ALA A 101 -18.49 15.44 24.69
C ALA A 101 -18.06 16.50 23.67
N LEU A 102 -17.20 16.08 22.74
CA LEU A 102 -16.81 16.88 21.59
C LEU A 102 -18.01 17.05 20.65
N GLN A 103 -18.46 18.27 20.47
CA GLN A 103 -19.51 18.62 19.50
C GLN A 103 -18.91 18.93 18.14
N SER A 104 -17.82 19.69 18.10
CA SER A 104 -17.07 19.90 16.87
C SER A 104 -15.62 20.26 17.14
N ALA A 105 -14.76 20.01 16.15
CA ALA A 105 -13.36 20.39 16.15
C ALA A 105 -13.00 21.02 14.81
N HIS A 106 -12.27 22.13 14.85
CA HIS A 106 -11.62 22.73 13.69
C HIS A 106 -10.15 22.89 13.99
N VAL A 107 -9.32 22.07 13.36
CA VAL A 107 -7.90 22.03 13.67
C VAL A 107 -7.03 22.05 12.42
N LYS A 108 -5.85 22.62 12.54
CA LYS A 108 -4.89 22.74 11.45
C LYS A 108 -3.49 22.32 11.92
N MET A 109 -2.71 21.82 11.01
CA MET A 109 -1.31 21.56 11.19
C MET A 109 -0.53 22.88 11.34
N MET A 110 0.42 22.92 12.24
CA MET A 110 1.31 24.07 12.39
C MET A 110 2.24 24.23 11.20
N LYS A 111 2.49 25.47 10.80
CA LYS A 111 3.48 25.78 9.75
C LYS A 111 4.87 25.40 10.22
N GLY A 112 5.66 24.81 9.32
CA GLY A 112 7.05 24.42 9.60
C GLY A 112 7.24 23.01 10.13
N LEU A 113 6.15 22.25 10.39
CA LEU A 113 6.26 20.82 10.64
C LEU A 113 6.57 20.11 9.32
N ASN A 114 7.56 19.23 9.34
CA ASN A 114 7.88 18.38 8.20
C ASN A 114 7.02 17.11 8.28
N VAL A 115 5.94 17.10 7.54
CA VAL A 115 5.04 15.94 7.40
C VAL A 115 5.03 15.55 5.94
N ASN A 116 5.70 14.47 5.61
CA ASN A 116 5.74 13.81 4.29
C ASN A 116 4.95 14.51 3.17
N TRP A 117 5.57 15.45 2.46
CA TRP A 117 4.98 16.15 1.30
C TRP A 117 3.78 17.07 1.60
N ILE A 118 3.34 17.22 2.87
CA ILE A 118 2.18 18.01 3.25
C ILE A 118 2.61 19.39 3.70
N ARG A 119 2.09 20.42 3.03
CA ARG A 119 2.29 21.84 3.39
C ARG A 119 1.23 22.36 4.35
N HIS A 120 -0.01 21.96 4.10
CA HIS A 120 -1.16 22.37 4.90
C HIS A 120 -2.08 21.18 5.13
N LEU A 121 -2.55 21.06 6.34
CA LEU A 121 -3.56 20.08 6.73
C LEU A 121 -4.59 20.79 7.60
N VAL A 122 -5.87 20.60 7.27
CA VAL A 122 -7.01 21.06 8.06
C VAL A 122 -7.94 19.89 8.26
N LEU A 123 -8.41 19.73 9.49
CA LEU A 123 -9.38 18.71 9.88
C LEU A 123 -10.59 19.39 10.50
N ASP A 124 -11.75 19.09 9.99
CA ASP A 124 -13.03 19.48 10.55
C ASP A 124 -13.81 18.24 10.95
N ASN A 125 -14.30 18.21 12.18
CA ASN A 125 -15.16 17.16 12.69
C ASN A 125 -16.41 17.81 13.30
N GLU A 126 -17.57 17.29 12.93
CA GLU A 126 -18.85 17.64 13.53
C GLU A 126 -19.52 16.39 14.04
N ASN A 127 -20.01 16.44 15.29
CA ASN A 127 -20.75 15.37 15.92
C ASN A 127 -22.20 15.80 16.16
N GLN A 128 -23.11 14.85 16.19
CA GLN A 128 -24.53 15.05 16.48
C GLN A 128 -24.96 14.23 17.70
N PHE A 129 -25.89 14.74 18.45
CA PHE A 129 -26.48 14.06 19.61
C PHE A 129 -27.69 13.28 19.14
N LEU A 130 -27.66 11.95 19.21
CA LEU A 130 -28.73 11.09 18.73
C LEU A 130 -29.60 10.60 19.88
N ASP A 131 -30.91 10.62 19.66
CA ASP A 131 -31.94 10.05 20.58
C ASP A 131 -31.71 10.43 22.04
N ASP A 132 -31.23 11.67 22.29
CA ASP A 132 -30.89 12.21 23.60
C ASP A 132 -29.98 11.30 24.46
N SER A 133 -29.18 10.47 23.80
CA SER A 133 -28.37 9.47 24.53
C SER A 133 -26.89 9.36 24.10
N VAL A 134 -26.56 9.50 22.82
CA VAL A 134 -25.22 9.22 22.29
C VAL A 134 -24.76 10.28 21.32
N TRP A 135 -23.50 10.71 21.45
CA TRP A 135 -22.82 11.51 20.45
C TRP A 135 -22.28 10.61 19.35
N PHE A 136 -22.53 10.98 18.11
CA PHE A 136 -22.08 10.24 16.94
C PHE A 136 -21.55 11.21 15.86
N PRO A 137 -20.54 10.83 15.07
CA PRO A 137 -20.08 11.66 13.97
C PRO A 137 -21.23 12.02 13.01
N LYS A 138 -21.30 13.28 12.62
CA LYS A 138 -22.20 13.80 11.60
C LYS A 138 -21.48 14.04 10.30
N GLN A 139 -20.30 14.67 10.38
CA GLN A 139 -19.49 14.98 9.22
C GLN A 139 -18.02 15.10 9.61
N ASP A 140 -17.16 14.54 8.76
CA ASP A 140 -15.71 14.69 8.84
C ASP A 140 -15.17 15.25 7.53
N LYS A 141 -14.30 16.25 7.62
CA LYS A 141 -13.60 16.83 6.48
C LYS A 141 -12.10 16.82 6.72
N ILE A 142 -11.35 16.42 5.70
CA ILE A 142 -9.90 16.50 5.67
C ILE A 142 -9.53 17.30 4.42
N PHE A 143 -8.77 18.36 4.61
CA PHE A 143 -8.15 19.11 3.54
C PHE A 143 -6.64 19.01 3.68
N ALA A 144 -5.96 18.58 2.64
CA ALA A 144 -4.50 18.46 2.60
C ALA A 144 -3.93 19.08 1.32
N ASP A 145 -2.89 19.90 1.46
CA ASP A 145 -2.10 20.46 0.37
C ASP A 145 -0.77 19.71 0.28
N PHE A 146 -0.63 18.90 -0.77
CA PHE A 146 0.56 18.10 -1.04
C PHE A 146 1.48 18.82 -2.02
N SER A 147 2.73 18.99 -1.64
CA SER A 147 3.76 19.57 -2.51
C SER A 147 4.87 18.58 -2.78
N ILE A 148 5.14 18.30 -4.05
CA ILE A 148 6.17 17.34 -4.48
C ILE A 148 7.59 17.93 -4.34
N VAL A 149 7.73 19.24 -4.25
CA VAL A 149 9.04 19.91 -4.15
C VAL A 149 9.07 20.88 -2.98
N MET A 150 10.00 20.70 -2.08
CA MET A 150 10.24 21.54 -0.90
C MET A 150 11.01 22.85 -1.24
N SER A 151 10.65 23.56 -2.27
CA SER A 151 11.27 24.83 -2.61
C SER A 151 10.25 25.97 -2.55
N ASP A 152 10.64 27.10 -2.00
CA ASP A 152 9.81 28.29 -1.79
C ASP A 152 9.44 29.06 -3.10
N SER A 153 9.65 28.46 -4.26
CA SER A 153 9.37 29.12 -5.52
C SER A 153 7.89 29.08 -5.89
N SER A 154 7.36 30.23 -6.30
CA SER A 154 5.97 30.47 -6.68
C SER A 154 5.47 29.71 -7.93
N LYS A 155 6.24 28.75 -8.44
CA LYS A 155 5.94 27.94 -9.64
C LYS A 155 5.76 26.45 -9.32
N MET A 156 5.40 26.10 -8.12
CA MET A 156 5.30 24.69 -7.71
C MET A 156 3.94 24.12 -8.06
N VAL A 157 3.95 22.89 -8.54
CA VAL A 157 2.75 22.09 -8.72
C VAL A 157 2.40 21.48 -7.35
N SER A 158 1.25 21.83 -6.81
CA SER A 158 0.69 21.21 -5.61
C SER A 158 -0.57 20.45 -5.95
N PHE A 159 -0.83 19.41 -5.21
CA PHE A 159 -2.05 18.63 -5.28
C PHE A 159 -2.89 18.93 -4.04
N LEU A 160 -4.14 19.33 -4.26
CA LEU A 160 -5.10 19.60 -3.17
C LEU A 160 -6.00 18.38 -3.01
N GLY A 161 -5.89 17.72 -1.87
CA GLY A 161 -6.79 16.64 -1.47
C GLY A 161 -7.89 17.15 -0.55
N HIS A 162 -9.14 16.88 -0.89
CA HIS A 162 -10.30 17.16 -0.05
C HIS A 162 -11.12 15.88 0.09
N ARG A 163 -11.34 15.45 1.33
CA ARG A 163 -12.22 14.33 1.66
C ARG A 163 -13.31 14.85 2.57
N GLN A 164 -14.55 14.50 2.27
CA GLN A 164 -15.69 14.71 3.13
C GLN A 164 -16.42 13.38 3.33
N VAL A 165 -16.78 13.07 4.57
CA VAL A 165 -17.60 11.92 4.95
C VAL A 165 -18.81 12.45 5.71
N ASP A 166 -19.99 12.13 5.22
CA ASP A 166 -21.25 12.44 5.86
C ASP A 166 -21.90 11.16 6.37
N TYR A 167 -22.32 11.16 7.63
CA TYR A 167 -22.94 10.02 8.28
C TYR A 167 -24.46 10.22 8.33
N SER A 168 -25.21 9.28 7.74
CA SER A 168 -26.68 9.32 7.69
C SER A 168 -27.28 7.95 8.03
N HIS A 169 -28.58 7.92 8.32
CA HIS A 169 -29.32 6.69 8.63
C HIS A 169 -28.71 5.85 9.77
N ILE A 170 -28.25 6.54 10.81
CA ILE A 170 -27.59 5.90 11.94
C ILE A 170 -28.62 5.13 12.76
N GLN A 171 -28.34 3.87 13.05
CA GLN A 171 -29.13 3.01 13.92
C GLN A 171 -28.29 2.57 15.11
N LEU A 172 -28.80 2.86 16.31
CA LEU A 172 -28.13 2.43 17.54
C LEU A 172 -28.50 0.96 17.85
N ASN A 173 -27.48 0.14 18.15
CA ASN A 173 -27.62 -1.28 18.49
C ASN A 173 -28.45 -2.11 17.49
N PRO A 174 -28.24 -2.00 16.18
CA PRO A 174 -28.97 -2.79 15.21
C PRO A 174 -28.61 -4.30 15.35
N VAL A 175 -29.56 -5.16 15.01
CA VAL A 175 -29.27 -6.58 14.83
C VAL A 175 -28.43 -6.72 13.56
N ILE A 176 -27.14 -7.00 13.73
CA ILE A 176 -26.22 -7.16 12.60
C ILE A 176 -26.42 -8.56 12.01
N PRO A 177 -26.75 -8.71 10.71
CA PRO A 177 -26.87 -10.01 10.08
C PRO A 177 -25.58 -10.82 10.17
N ASP A 178 -25.69 -12.12 10.39
CA ASP A 178 -24.53 -13.03 10.46
C ASP A 178 -23.58 -12.94 9.25
N ARG A 179 -24.13 -12.63 8.07
CA ARG A 179 -23.35 -12.41 6.86
C ARG A 179 -22.36 -11.25 7.04
N VAL A 180 -22.79 -10.14 7.64
CA VAL A 180 -21.97 -8.96 7.89
C VAL A 180 -20.97 -9.22 9.03
N LEU A 181 -21.36 -9.97 10.06
CA LEU A 181 -20.47 -10.36 11.15
C LEU A 181 -19.32 -11.26 10.66
N LYS A 182 -19.57 -12.08 9.64
CA LYS A 182 -18.60 -12.98 9.04
C LYS A 182 -17.77 -12.34 7.91
N MET A 183 -18.08 -11.10 7.53
CA MET A 183 -17.26 -10.36 6.58
C MET A 183 -15.93 -10.01 7.22
N ASP A 184 -14.86 -10.37 6.55
CA ASP A 184 -13.50 -10.16 7.02
C ASP A 184 -13.01 -8.71 6.80
N ASN A 185 -13.65 -7.94 5.92
CA ASN A 185 -13.29 -6.55 5.62
C ASN A 185 -14.17 -5.57 6.39
N ASN A 186 -13.55 -4.57 7.00
CA ASN A 186 -14.26 -3.46 7.64
C ASN A 186 -14.85 -2.48 6.62
N VAL A 187 -14.25 -2.40 5.43
CA VAL A 187 -14.70 -1.56 4.31
C VAL A 187 -14.81 -2.44 3.08
N ILE A 188 -15.98 -2.45 2.44
CA ILE A 188 -16.23 -3.14 1.18
C ILE A 188 -16.57 -2.07 0.16
N ILE A 189 -15.74 -1.96 -0.88
CA ILE A 189 -16.00 -1.12 -2.04
C ILE A 189 -16.54 -2.03 -3.15
N ASP A 190 -17.76 -1.76 -3.62
CA ASP A 190 -18.30 -2.47 -4.77
C ASP A 190 -17.60 -1.99 -6.05
N ASN A 191 -17.07 -2.91 -6.84
CA ASN A 191 -16.39 -2.61 -8.10
C ASN A 191 -17.31 -1.91 -9.13
N ASN A 192 -18.63 -1.94 -8.92
CA ASN A 192 -19.57 -1.24 -9.77
C ASN A 192 -19.70 0.26 -9.40
N VAL A 193 -19.29 0.65 -8.22
CA VAL A 193 -19.39 2.05 -7.73
C VAL A 193 -18.58 3.01 -8.61
N LEU A 194 -17.45 2.56 -9.15
CA LEU A 194 -16.58 3.37 -10.03
C LEU A 194 -17.18 3.63 -11.43
N LYS A 195 -18.27 2.91 -11.80
CA LYS A 195 -18.93 3.04 -13.10
C LYS A 195 -20.23 3.86 -13.06
N ASN A 196 -20.56 4.41 -11.91
CA ASN A 196 -21.80 5.14 -11.73
C ASN A 196 -21.70 6.50 -12.43
N ASP A 197 -22.78 6.85 -13.15
CA ASP A 197 -22.91 8.12 -13.87
C ASP A 197 -23.20 9.31 -12.91
N ASP A 198 -23.12 10.52 -13.43
CA ASP A 198 -23.37 11.74 -12.66
C ASP A 198 -24.77 11.75 -12.01
N ARG A 199 -25.77 11.11 -12.61
CA ARG A 199 -27.14 11.04 -12.07
C ARG A 199 -27.21 10.19 -10.81
N PHE A 200 -26.45 9.10 -10.76
CA PHE A 200 -26.33 8.29 -9.55
C PHE A 200 -25.76 9.12 -8.40
N TRP A 201 -24.68 9.87 -8.66
CA TRP A 201 -24.05 10.70 -7.67
C TRP A 201 -24.94 11.85 -7.18
N ASP A 202 -25.70 12.48 -8.08
CA ASP A 202 -26.66 13.51 -7.71
C ASP A 202 -27.81 12.99 -6.82
N THR A 203 -28.12 11.69 -6.93
CA THR A 203 -29.17 11.06 -6.11
C THR A 203 -28.66 10.70 -4.70
N ILE A 204 -27.40 10.26 -4.58
CA ILE A 204 -26.83 9.79 -3.30
C ILE A 204 -26.25 10.92 -2.46
N ARG A 205 -25.75 11.98 -3.08
CA ARG A 205 -25.17 13.10 -2.35
C ARG A 205 -26.16 13.72 -1.39
N PRO A 206 -25.81 13.87 -0.08
CA PRO A 206 -26.69 14.51 0.89
C PRO A 206 -26.89 16.01 0.60
N TYR A 207 -25.97 16.63 -0.15
CA TYR A 207 -26.01 18.04 -0.53
C TYR A 207 -25.76 18.23 -2.01
N ALA A 208 -26.46 19.16 -2.65
CA ALA A 208 -26.16 19.55 -4.01
C ALA A 208 -24.78 20.21 -4.09
N LEU A 209 -24.02 19.89 -5.13
CA LEU A 209 -22.72 20.52 -5.39
C LEU A 209 -22.87 22.04 -5.48
N SER A 210 -22.01 22.75 -4.77
CA SER A 210 -21.89 24.20 -4.91
C SER A 210 -21.41 24.58 -6.32
N GLY A 211 -21.67 25.84 -6.74
CA GLY A 211 -21.20 26.30 -8.03
C GLY A 211 -19.68 26.21 -8.21
N LYS A 212 -18.90 26.35 -7.13
CA LYS A 212 -17.43 26.20 -7.15
C LYS A 212 -17.02 24.74 -7.36
N GLU A 213 -17.69 23.80 -6.70
CA GLU A 213 -17.42 22.36 -6.85
C GLU A 213 -17.74 21.90 -8.27
N LYS A 214 -18.87 22.30 -8.85
CA LYS A 214 -19.19 22.01 -10.26
C LYS A 214 -18.14 22.56 -11.22
N GLN A 215 -17.61 23.74 -10.94
CA GLN A 215 -16.51 24.31 -11.73
C GLN A 215 -15.22 23.51 -11.63
N ILE A 216 -14.92 22.92 -10.45
CA ILE A 216 -13.75 22.05 -10.26
C ILE A 216 -13.87 20.80 -11.13
N TYR A 217 -15.03 20.13 -11.19
CA TYR A 217 -15.24 18.98 -12.07
C TYR A 217 -15.00 19.36 -13.55
N GLY A 218 -15.63 20.45 -14.03
CA GLY A 218 -15.41 20.90 -15.39
C GLY A 218 -13.97 21.33 -15.69
N MET A 219 -13.29 21.91 -14.70
CA MET A 219 -11.86 22.26 -14.83
C MET A 219 -10.99 21.00 -14.91
N VAL A 220 -11.25 19.99 -14.09
CA VAL A 220 -10.51 18.71 -14.09
C VAL A 220 -10.66 18.02 -15.44
N ASP A 221 -11.88 17.94 -15.98
CA ASP A 221 -12.13 17.35 -17.30
C ASP A 221 -11.43 18.14 -18.41
N SER A 222 -11.39 19.45 -18.29
CA SER A 222 -10.66 20.30 -19.24
C SER A 222 -9.16 20.08 -19.17
N ILE A 223 -8.59 19.98 -17.95
CA ILE A 223 -7.15 19.76 -17.73
C ILE A 223 -6.72 18.39 -18.23
N LYS A 224 -7.53 17.33 -18.01
CA LYS A 224 -7.26 15.97 -18.51
C LYS A 224 -7.04 15.93 -20.03
N ASN A 225 -7.70 16.83 -20.77
CA ASN A 225 -7.59 16.91 -22.21
C ASN A 225 -6.40 17.78 -22.69
N VAL A 226 -5.66 18.41 -21.78
CA VAL A 226 -4.49 19.23 -22.15
C VAL A 226 -3.28 18.30 -22.42
N PRO A 227 -2.65 18.34 -23.63
CA PRO A 227 -1.54 17.45 -23.95
C PRO A 227 -0.36 17.54 -22.97
N LEU A 228 -0.08 18.75 -22.45
CA LEU A 228 0.98 18.95 -21.46
C LEU A 228 0.68 18.17 -20.16
N TYR A 229 -0.56 18.20 -19.69
CA TYR A 229 -0.97 17.46 -18.51
C TYR A 229 -0.85 15.96 -18.74
N GLN A 230 -1.33 15.45 -19.87
CA GLN A 230 -1.24 14.03 -20.21
C GLN A 230 0.21 13.56 -20.27
N ASN A 231 1.11 14.35 -20.86
CA ASN A 231 2.53 14.01 -20.91
C ASN A 231 3.18 14.00 -19.51
N ILE A 232 2.90 15.01 -18.68
CA ILE A 232 3.41 15.06 -17.30
C ILE A 232 2.86 13.89 -16.49
N TYR A 233 1.57 13.62 -16.59
CA TYR A 233 0.91 12.50 -15.91
C TYR A 233 1.55 11.17 -16.32
N THR A 234 1.73 10.92 -17.62
CA THR A 234 2.36 9.70 -18.13
C THR A 234 3.80 9.54 -17.63
N ILE A 235 4.58 10.63 -17.60
CA ILE A 235 5.95 10.56 -17.07
C ILE A 235 5.95 10.28 -15.57
N VAL A 236 5.09 10.94 -14.80
CA VAL A 236 4.99 10.73 -13.35
C VAL A 236 4.53 9.31 -13.04
N SER A 237 3.48 8.81 -13.71
CA SER A 237 2.99 7.44 -13.57
C SER A 237 4.06 6.43 -13.94
N MET A 238 4.79 6.65 -15.03
CA MET A 238 5.90 5.79 -15.44
C MET A 238 7.02 5.78 -14.40
N VAL A 239 7.41 6.93 -13.87
CA VAL A 239 8.48 7.03 -12.86
C VAL A 239 8.08 6.34 -11.56
N LEU A 240 6.83 6.51 -11.12
CA LEU A 240 6.32 5.96 -9.88
C LEU A 240 5.93 4.47 -10.02
N GLY A 241 5.24 4.11 -11.09
CA GLY A 241 4.77 2.73 -11.36
C GLY A 241 5.83 1.82 -11.97
N GLY A 242 6.87 2.41 -12.58
CA GLY A 242 7.92 1.66 -13.25
C GLY A 242 7.60 1.28 -14.69
N TYR A 243 6.37 1.45 -15.14
CA TYR A 243 5.87 1.01 -16.45
C TYR A 243 5.33 2.18 -17.25
N TYR A 244 5.47 2.09 -18.57
CA TYR A 244 4.78 2.95 -19.52
C TYR A 244 3.50 2.26 -19.97
N ASP A 245 2.37 2.85 -19.63
CA ASP A 245 1.06 2.27 -19.86
C ASP A 245 0.53 2.57 -21.26
N THR A 246 0.08 1.52 -21.93
CA THR A 246 -0.76 1.60 -23.11
C THR A 246 -2.07 0.84 -22.84
N GLU A 247 -3.06 0.97 -23.68
CA GLU A 247 -4.40 0.42 -23.46
C GLU A 247 -4.40 -1.06 -23.03
N TYR A 248 -3.62 -1.92 -23.73
CA TYR A 248 -3.62 -3.38 -23.48
C TYR A 248 -2.30 -3.90 -22.92
N VAL A 249 -1.23 -3.11 -22.94
CA VAL A 249 0.13 -3.54 -22.58
C VAL A 249 0.86 -2.44 -21.82
N GLU A 250 1.47 -2.80 -20.71
CA GLU A 250 2.40 -1.97 -19.95
C GLU A 250 3.83 -2.37 -20.29
N TRP A 251 4.64 -1.40 -20.75
CA TRP A 251 6.05 -1.60 -21.12
C TRP A 251 6.97 -1.24 -19.97
N GLY A 252 7.85 -2.14 -19.58
CA GLY A 252 8.79 -1.89 -18.49
C GLY A 252 9.26 -3.17 -17.79
N PRO A 253 9.82 -3.04 -16.59
CA PRO A 253 10.02 -1.77 -15.86
C PRO A 253 11.20 -0.96 -16.41
N TYR A 254 11.03 0.37 -16.54
CA TYR A 254 12.01 1.24 -17.18
C TYR A 254 13.39 1.23 -16.48
N TYR A 255 13.42 1.07 -15.16
CA TYR A 255 14.66 1.03 -14.39
C TYR A 255 15.49 -0.23 -14.62
N LYS A 256 14.95 -1.25 -15.29
CA LYS A 256 15.66 -2.46 -15.74
C LYS A 256 16.11 -2.37 -17.19
N LEU A 257 15.75 -1.32 -17.94
CA LEU A 257 16.15 -1.17 -19.35
C LEU A 257 17.66 -1.23 -19.54
N LEU A 258 18.41 -0.65 -18.58
CA LEU A 258 19.85 -0.60 -18.60
C LEU A 258 20.40 -0.93 -17.22
N SER A 259 21.27 -1.92 -17.13
CA SER A 259 21.99 -2.26 -15.90
C SER A 259 23.42 -2.71 -16.22
N PHE A 260 24.29 -2.67 -15.20
CA PHE A 260 25.70 -3.01 -15.33
C PHE A 260 26.11 -4.00 -14.26
N ASN A 261 26.79 -5.07 -14.66
CA ASN A 261 27.43 -6.00 -13.75
C ASN A 261 28.70 -6.63 -14.37
N LYS A 262 29.56 -7.22 -13.55
CA LYS A 262 30.86 -7.77 -14.02
C LYS A 262 30.71 -8.94 -14.98
N GLN A 263 29.64 -9.71 -14.90
CA GLN A 263 29.43 -10.90 -15.71
C GLN A 263 28.88 -10.56 -17.10
N GLU A 264 27.85 -9.73 -17.16
CA GLU A 264 27.14 -9.38 -18.39
C GLU A 264 27.72 -8.15 -19.08
N GLY A 265 28.47 -7.31 -18.33
CA GLY A 265 28.87 -5.99 -18.77
C GLY A 265 27.67 -5.02 -18.72
N CYS A 266 27.34 -4.41 -19.83
CA CYS A 266 26.13 -3.66 -20.02
C CYS A 266 25.00 -4.64 -20.39
N ARG A 267 23.90 -4.61 -19.64
CA ARG A 267 22.69 -5.41 -19.88
C ARG A 267 21.58 -4.51 -20.35
N PHE A 268 21.00 -4.83 -21.49
CA PHE A 268 19.79 -4.21 -22.04
C PHE A 268 18.64 -5.17 -21.80
N GLN A 269 17.53 -4.69 -21.21
CA GLN A 269 16.35 -5.48 -20.97
C GLN A 269 15.09 -4.73 -21.40
N LEU A 270 14.21 -5.39 -22.14
CA LEU A 270 12.89 -4.90 -22.46
C LEU A 270 11.84 -5.88 -21.98
N GLY A 271 10.91 -5.41 -21.17
CA GLY A 271 9.82 -6.20 -20.64
C GLY A 271 8.46 -5.60 -20.96
N ALA A 272 7.44 -6.42 -20.84
CA ALA A 272 6.04 -6.02 -21.00
C ALA A 272 5.13 -6.93 -20.17
N ARG A 273 3.95 -6.41 -19.82
CA ARG A 273 2.85 -7.17 -19.24
C ARG A 273 1.52 -6.66 -19.75
N THR A 274 0.49 -7.50 -19.76
CA THR A 274 -0.86 -7.11 -20.16
C THR A 274 -1.56 -6.35 -19.04
N THR A 275 -2.39 -5.37 -19.42
CA THR A 275 -3.21 -4.56 -18.51
C THR A 275 -4.49 -5.29 -18.08
N THR A 276 -5.25 -4.70 -17.17
CA THR A 276 -6.61 -5.14 -16.79
C THR A 276 -7.63 -4.93 -17.89
N ASP A 277 -7.36 -4.02 -18.84
CA ASP A 277 -8.21 -3.80 -20.00
C ASP A 277 -8.09 -4.93 -21.04
N PHE A 278 -6.93 -5.57 -21.12
CA PHE A 278 -6.77 -6.80 -21.86
C PHE A 278 -7.60 -7.94 -21.24
N SER A 279 -7.43 -8.17 -19.94
CA SER A 279 -8.22 -9.18 -19.22
C SER A 279 -8.14 -8.96 -17.70
N LYS A 280 -9.29 -9.05 -17.03
CA LYS A 280 -9.36 -9.03 -15.55
C LYS A 280 -8.98 -10.37 -14.91
N LYS A 281 -8.92 -11.47 -15.69
CA LYS A 281 -8.64 -12.82 -15.19
C LYS A 281 -7.26 -13.34 -15.57
N ILE A 282 -6.67 -12.86 -16.66
CA ILE A 282 -5.38 -13.34 -17.16
C ILE A 282 -4.44 -12.16 -17.35
N ARG A 283 -3.27 -12.23 -16.74
CA ARG A 283 -2.15 -11.34 -17.00
C ARG A 283 -1.01 -12.15 -17.62
N LEU A 284 -0.56 -11.75 -18.79
CA LEU A 284 0.64 -12.28 -19.44
C LEU A 284 1.78 -11.29 -19.16
N PHE A 285 2.98 -11.82 -18.90
CA PHE A 285 4.15 -10.98 -18.71
C PHE A 285 5.40 -11.65 -19.25
N GLY A 286 6.38 -10.82 -19.62
CA GLY A 286 7.66 -11.34 -20.07
C GLY A 286 8.68 -10.23 -20.33
N TYR A 287 9.94 -10.65 -20.48
CA TYR A 287 11.02 -9.76 -20.88
C TYR A 287 12.08 -10.53 -21.68
N GLY A 288 12.80 -9.78 -22.54
CA GLY A 288 14.03 -10.22 -23.16
C GLY A 288 15.19 -9.33 -22.70
N ALA A 289 16.38 -9.92 -22.54
CA ALA A 289 17.57 -9.19 -22.14
C ALA A 289 18.81 -9.68 -22.90
N TYR A 290 19.78 -8.79 -23.11
CA TYR A 290 21.05 -9.10 -23.76
C TYR A 290 22.22 -8.49 -22.99
N GLY A 291 23.23 -9.29 -22.69
CA GLY A 291 24.45 -8.83 -22.04
C GLY A 291 25.57 -8.64 -23.08
N THR A 292 26.29 -7.51 -23.01
CA THR A 292 27.33 -7.16 -24.00
C THR A 292 28.61 -7.95 -23.81
N LYS A 293 28.96 -8.31 -22.59
CA LYS A 293 30.19 -9.03 -22.25
C LYS A 293 30.04 -10.52 -22.45
N ASP A 294 28.95 -11.11 -21.92
CA ASP A 294 28.69 -12.56 -22.06
C ASP A 294 28.04 -12.92 -23.39
N ARG A 295 27.57 -11.94 -24.15
CA ARG A 295 26.93 -12.06 -25.48
C ARG A 295 25.82 -13.10 -25.53
N ARG A 296 25.03 -13.18 -24.45
CA ARG A 296 23.91 -14.14 -24.32
C ARG A 296 22.58 -13.45 -24.25
N TRP A 297 21.59 -14.02 -24.93
CA TRP A 297 20.20 -13.69 -24.76
C TRP A 297 19.65 -14.37 -23.52
N LYS A 298 18.83 -13.66 -22.81
CA LYS A 298 18.16 -14.08 -21.58
C LYS A 298 16.72 -13.61 -21.63
N GLY A 299 15.87 -14.22 -20.80
CA GLY A 299 14.50 -13.79 -20.76
C GLY A 299 13.68 -14.58 -19.75
N ALA A 300 12.50 -14.08 -19.51
CA ALA A 300 11.46 -14.77 -18.76
C ALA A 300 10.10 -14.47 -19.35
N GLY A 301 9.17 -15.39 -19.15
CA GLY A 301 7.77 -15.21 -19.52
C GLY A 301 6.88 -16.07 -18.66
N GLY A 302 5.65 -15.62 -18.47
CA GLY A 302 4.71 -16.31 -17.62
C GLY A 302 3.32 -15.73 -17.71
N PHE A 303 2.44 -16.27 -16.88
CA PHE A 303 1.10 -15.78 -16.73
C PHE A 303 0.61 -15.89 -15.29
N ASP A 304 -0.34 -15.01 -14.94
CA ASP A 304 -1.16 -15.10 -13.75
C ASP A 304 -2.61 -15.31 -14.16
N TYR A 305 -3.29 -16.25 -13.52
CA TYR A 305 -4.71 -16.50 -13.70
C TYR A 305 -5.44 -16.31 -12.37
N SER A 306 -6.33 -15.32 -12.29
CA SER A 306 -7.18 -15.07 -11.13
C SER A 306 -8.49 -15.84 -11.26
N PHE A 307 -8.74 -16.79 -10.35
CA PHE A 307 -10.00 -17.49 -10.22
C PHE A 307 -11.03 -16.62 -9.51
N ASN A 308 -10.59 -15.99 -8.42
CA ASN A 308 -11.38 -15.08 -7.60
C ASN A 308 -10.50 -13.97 -7.06
N ASP A 309 -11.04 -12.75 -6.99
CA ASP A 309 -10.37 -11.61 -6.41
C ASP A 309 -10.60 -11.55 -4.89
N LEU A 310 -11.76 -11.99 -4.40
CA LEU A 310 -12.15 -12.00 -2.99
C LEU A 310 -12.94 -13.29 -2.65
N PRO A 311 -12.44 -14.16 -1.78
CA PRO A 311 -11.05 -14.26 -1.32
C PRO A 311 -10.11 -14.61 -2.47
N THR A 312 -8.87 -14.15 -2.44
CA THR A 312 -7.90 -14.34 -3.52
C THR A 312 -7.66 -15.83 -3.80
N SER A 313 -7.78 -16.19 -5.08
CA SER A 313 -7.40 -17.52 -5.58
C SER A 313 -6.72 -17.32 -6.93
N LYS A 314 -5.40 -17.56 -7.01
CA LYS A 314 -4.57 -17.23 -8.17
C LYS A 314 -3.60 -18.35 -8.49
N LEU A 315 -3.47 -18.68 -9.76
CA LEU A 315 -2.43 -19.55 -10.30
C LEU A 315 -1.43 -18.71 -11.08
N SER A 316 -0.16 -18.86 -10.78
CA SER A 316 0.94 -18.21 -11.49
C SER A 316 1.90 -19.26 -12.03
N ALA A 317 2.31 -19.11 -13.29
CA ALA A 317 3.38 -19.94 -13.85
C ALA A 317 4.35 -19.07 -14.65
N ALA A 318 5.64 -19.27 -14.44
CA ALA A 318 6.68 -18.51 -15.12
C ALA A 318 7.91 -19.38 -15.41
N PHE A 319 8.47 -19.20 -16.59
CA PHE A 319 9.77 -19.77 -16.96
C PHE A 319 10.78 -18.64 -17.13
N LYS A 320 12.00 -18.87 -16.62
CA LYS A 320 13.10 -17.92 -16.67
C LYS A 320 14.39 -18.61 -17.13
N HIS A 321 15.03 -18.02 -18.13
CA HIS A 321 16.41 -18.31 -18.55
C HIS A 321 17.21 -17.03 -18.36
N ASP A 322 17.87 -16.88 -17.20
CA ASP A 322 18.52 -15.62 -16.84
C ASP A 322 19.63 -15.86 -15.80
N VAL A 323 20.34 -14.80 -15.45
CA VAL A 323 21.28 -14.82 -14.33
C VAL A 323 20.56 -14.53 -13.01
N VAL A 324 20.97 -15.20 -11.95
CA VAL A 324 20.49 -14.97 -10.58
C VAL A 324 21.68 -14.78 -9.65
N GLN A 325 21.51 -13.92 -8.67
CA GLN A 325 22.50 -13.75 -7.60
C GLN A 325 22.33 -14.86 -6.56
N LEU A 326 23.41 -15.58 -6.28
CA LEU A 326 23.43 -16.61 -5.26
C LEU A 326 23.68 -16.02 -3.88
N GLY A 327 23.02 -16.59 -2.86
CA GLY A 327 23.16 -16.15 -1.47
C GLY A 327 22.41 -14.86 -1.11
N ALA A 328 21.64 -14.31 -2.03
CA ALA A 328 20.69 -13.26 -1.67
C ALA A 328 19.60 -13.84 -0.78
N GLY A 329 19.33 -13.20 0.37
CA GLY A 329 18.24 -13.60 1.26
C GLY A 329 16.87 -13.48 0.58
N ILE A 330 15.88 -14.20 1.09
CA ILE A 330 14.48 -14.16 0.57
C ILE A 330 13.94 -12.72 0.52
N ASN A 331 14.42 -11.85 1.41
CA ASN A 331 14.05 -10.43 1.49
C ASN A 331 14.84 -9.50 0.55
N ALA A 332 15.88 -9.98 -0.13
CA ALA A 332 16.71 -9.17 -1.04
C ALA A 332 16.05 -8.90 -2.39
N PHE A 333 14.92 -9.55 -2.67
CA PHE A 333 14.12 -9.39 -3.90
C PHE A 333 12.74 -8.82 -3.64
N THR A 334 12.60 -7.92 -2.69
CA THR A 334 11.45 -7.04 -2.72
C THR A 334 11.58 -6.18 -3.98
N GLU A 335 10.75 -6.45 -4.97
CA GLU A 335 10.69 -5.76 -6.27
C GLU A 335 10.27 -4.29 -6.11
N GLY A 336 10.92 -3.52 -5.31
CA GLY A 336 10.51 -2.15 -5.01
C GLY A 336 11.63 -1.13 -4.90
N ASN A 337 12.88 -1.55 -4.93
CA ASN A 337 13.99 -0.62 -4.73
C ASN A 337 14.59 -0.18 -6.07
N ILE A 338 13.93 0.80 -6.72
CA ILE A 338 14.35 1.41 -8.00
C ILE A 338 15.83 1.83 -7.95
N LEU A 339 16.23 2.48 -6.86
CA LEU A 339 17.59 2.97 -6.68
C LEU A 339 18.62 1.85 -6.50
N SER A 340 18.28 0.75 -5.84
CA SER A 340 19.21 -0.38 -5.68
C SER A 340 19.46 -1.12 -7.00
N SER A 341 18.48 -1.12 -7.91
CA SER A 341 18.64 -1.73 -9.23
C SER A 341 19.54 -0.92 -10.17
N ILE A 342 19.50 0.43 -10.07
CA ILE A 342 20.31 1.34 -10.88
C ILE A 342 21.72 1.49 -10.31
N PHE A 343 21.85 1.55 -8.98
CA PHE A 343 23.10 1.83 -8.28
C PHE A 343 23.69 0.64 -7.55
N SER A 344 23.35 -0.58 -7.94
CA SER A 344 23.98 -1.79 -7.43
C SER A 344 25.47 -1.81 -7.80
N ARG A 345 26.26 -0.99 -7.10
CA ARG A 345 27.72 -0.86 -7.23
C ARG A 345 28.49 -1.92 -6.45
N GLY A 346 27.82 -2.92 -5.90
CA GLY A 346 28.48 -4.04 -5.24
C GLY A 346 29.15 -4.95 -6.26
N ASP A 347 30.23 -5.59 -5.87
CA ASP A 347 30.87 -6.69 -6.61
C ASP A 347 29.90 -7.88 -6.70
N ASN A 348 29.00 -7.85 -7.69
CA ASN A 348 28.05 -8.92 -7.97
C ASN A 348 28.76 -10.07 -8.70
N ASP A 349 29.78 -10.66 -8.04
CA ASP A 349 30.55 -11.76 -8.60
C ASP A 349 29.84 -13.11 -8.48
N ARG A 350 28.75 -13.18 -7.69
CA ARG A 350 27.98 -14.41 -7.42
C ARG A 350 26.75 -14.57 -8.31
N LEU A 351 26.86 -14.14 -9.55
CA LEU A 351 25.80 -14.33 -10.54
C LEU A 351 25.99 -15.69 -11.25
N SER A 352 24.94 -16.47 -11.37
CA SER A 352 24.93 -17.73 -12.11
C SER A 352 23.73 -17.80 -13.03
N MET A 353 23.93 -18.39 -14.21
CA MET A 353 22.84 -18.71 -15.14
C MET A 353 21.89 -19.71 -14.51
N VAL A 354 20.61 -19.54 -14.76
CA VAL A 354 19.55 -20.44 -14.29
C VAL A 354 18.51 -20.66 -15.37
N ASN A 355 18.06 -21.92 -15.49
CA ASN A 355 16.79 -22.27 -16.07
C ASN A 355 15.84 -22.56 -14.92
N GLN A 356 14.74 -21.84 -14.80
CA GLN A 356 13.84 -22.01 -13.68
C GLN A 356 12.39 -21.94 -14.14
N LEU A 357 11.64 -22.94 -13.73
CA LEU A 357 10.19 -22.99 -13.86
C LEU A 357 9.59 -22.86 -12.46
N ASP A 358 8.75 -21.88 -12.27
CA ASP A 358 7.98 -21.68 -11.05
C ASP A 358 6.49 -21.84 -11.36
N VAL A 359 5.79 -22.65 -10.57
CA VAL A 359 4.34 -22.77 -10.60
C VAL A 359 3.83 -22.58 -9.18
N ASN A 360 2.99 -21.57 -8.95
CA ASN A 360 2.49 -21.23 -7.64
C ASN A 360 0.95 -21.13 -7.67
N PHE A 361 0.31 -21.68 -6.67
CA PHE A 361 -1.12 -21.56 -6.42
C PHE A 361 -1.32 -20.85 -5.08
N GLU A 362 -1.83 -19.62 -5.11
CA GLU A 362 -2.18 -18.83 -3.94
C GLU A 362 -3.65 -19.00 -3.62
N LYS A 363 -3.95 -19.28 -2.35
CA LYS A 363 -5.32 -19.36 -1.83
C LYS A 363 -5.42 -18.58 -0.54
N GLU A 364 -6.29 -17.60 -0.52
CA GLU A 364 -6.74 -16.94 0.71
C GLU A 364 -8.00 -17.67 1.21
N TRP A 365 -7.93 -18.21 2.42
CA TRP A 365 -9.03 -18.95 3.03
C TRP A 365 -10.03 -18.02 3.70
N ARG A 366 -9.48 -17.00 4.32
CA ARG A 366 -10.18 -15.85 4.90
C ARG A 366 -9.22 -14.67 4.89
N GLN A 367 -9.74 -13.47 5.11
CA GLN A 367 -8.88 -12.29 5.21
C GLN A 367 -7.78 -12.52 6.26
N GLY A 368 -6.55 -12.25 5.85
CA GLY A 368 -5.38 -12.40 6.70
C GLY A 368 -4.85 -13.83 6.84
N VAL A 369 -5.47 -14.85 6.23
CA VAL A 369 -4.97 -16.23 6.24
C VAL A 369 -4.83 -16.73 4.81
N SER A 370 -3.61 -16.78 4.29
CA SER A 370 -3.32 -17.26 2.95
C SER A 370 -2.24 -18.33 2.94
N ASN A 371 -2.37 -19.24 1.98
CA ASN A 371 -1.36 -20.22 1.65
C ASN A 371 -0.94 -20.08 0.18
N THR A 372 0.35 -20.20 -0.07
CA THR A 372 0.88 -20.35 -1.42
C THR A 372 1.58 -21.70 -1.52
N PHE A 373 1.06 -22.55 -2.38
CA PHE A 373 1.66 -23.82 -2.76
C PHE A 373 2.50 -23.59 -4.00
N GLY A 374 3.77 -23.93 -3.97
CA GLY A 374 4.69 -23.71 -5.07
C GLY A 374 5.49 -24.95 -5.44
N VAL A 375 5.75 -25.09 -6.74
CA VAL A 375 6.73 -26.03 -7.27
C VAL A 375 7.73 -25.23 -8.09
N GLN A 376 9.00 -25.36 -7.75
CA GLN A 376 10.10 -24.75 -8.46
C GLN A 376 11.01 -25.84 -9.01
N VAL A 377 11.22 -25.87 -10.32
CA VAL A 377 12.24 -26.70 -10.97
C VAL A 377 13.32 -25.78 -11.46
N ARG A 378 14.55 -26.02 -11.03
CA ARG A 378 15.68 -25.15 -11.31
C ARG A 378 16.92 -25.93 -11.72
N ASP A 379 17.54 -25.48 -12.79
CA ASP A 379 18.86 -25.93 -13.24
C ASP A 379 19.81 -24.74 -13.15
N LEU A 380 20.74 -24.78 -12.21
CA LEU A 380 21.68 -23.71 -11.90
C LEU A 380 23.04 -24.06 -12.45
N PHE A 381 23.58 -23.20 -13.30
CA PHE A 381 24.86 -23.47 -14.01
C PHE A 381 26.06 -22.94 -13.24
N SER A 382 27.09 -23.76 -13.18
CA SER A 382 28.41 -23.37 -12.68
C SER A 382 29.07 -22.33 -13.58
N ASN A 383 29.86 -21.45 -12.99
CA ASN A 383 30.68 -20.50 -13.74
C ASN A 383 32.03 -20.26 -13.00
N PRO A 384 33.00 -19.58 -13.60
CA PRO A 384 34.32 -19.37 -12.98
C PRO A 384 34.29 -18.63 -11.65
N TYR A 385 33.28 -17.82 -11.41
CA TYR A 385 33.11 -17.04 -10.15
C TYR A 385 32.42 -17.87 -9.06
N VAL A 386 31.60 -18.86 -9.47
CA VAL A 386 30.83 -19.73 -8.57
C VAL A 386 30.94 -21.18 -9.10
N PRO A 387 32.08 -21.84 -8.93
CA PRO A 387 32.25 -23.24 -9.32
C PRO A 387 31.46 -24.15 -8.37
N PHE A 388 30.81 -25.18 -8.93
CA PHE A 388 30.20 -26.24 -8.13
C PHE A 388 31.18 -27.42 -8.08
N VAL A 389 31.63 -27.76 -6.87
CA VAL A 389 32.62 -28.80 -6.63
C VAL A 389 31.99 -29.86 -5.74
N LYS A 390 32.04 -31.10 -6.17
CA LYS A 390 31.68 -32.26 -5.34
C LYS A 390 32.70 -32.46 -4.22
N PRO A 391 32.37 -33.24 -3.17
CA PRO A 391 33.30 -33.55 -2.08
C PRO A 391 34.60 -34.27 -2.56
N ASP A 392 34.53 -34.94 -3.68
CA ASP A 392 35.66 -35.62 -4.34
C ASP A 392 36.53 -34.69 -5.20
N GLY A 393 36.19 -33.41 -5.31
CA GLY A 393 36.93 -32.41 -6.08
C GLY A 393 36.47 -32.28 -7.54
N GLU A 394 35.53 -33.08 -8.01
CA GLU A 394 35.02 -33.01 -9.37
C GLU A 394 34.14 -31.75 -9.57
N LEU A 395 34.38 -31.02 -10.68
CA LEU A 395 33.58 -29.86 -11.06
C LEU A 395 32.27 -30.30 -11.69
N MET A 396 31.15 -29.80 -11.15
CA MET A 396 29.83 -30.02 -11.73
C MET A 396 29.46 -28.88 -12.66
N PRO A 397 28.98 -29.15 -13.88
CA PRO A 397 28.55 -28.10 -14.82
C PRO A 397 27.26 -27.39 -14.36
N SER A 398 26.37 -28.11 -13.69
CA SER A 398 25.10 -27.56 -13.14
C SER A 398 24.61 -28.35 -11.94
N VAL A 399 23.75 -27.75 -11.17
CA VAL A 399 23.01 -28.37 -10.06
C VAL A 399 21.52 -28.25 -10.33
N GLN A 400 20.86 -29.41 -10.39
CA GLN A 400 19.43 -29.49 -10.60
C GLN A 400 18.71 -29.61 -9.25
N SER A 401 17.65 -28.85 -9.09
CA SER A 401 16.82 -28.89 -7.87
C SER A 401 15.34 -28.75 -8.18
N THR A 402 14.56 -29.62 -7.56
CA THR A 402 13.10 -29.53 -7.54
C THR A 402 12.66 -29.29 -6.11
N ILE A 403 11.99 -28.18 -5.89
CA ILE A 403 11.58 -27.71 -4.57
C ILE A 403 10.08 -27.59 -4.55
N VAL A 404 9.44 -28.29 -3.64
CA VAL A 404 8.03 -28.11 -3.29
C VAL A 404 7.97 -27.18 -2.09
N ARG A 405 7.11 -26.15 -2.16
CA ARG A 405 7.04 -25.08 -1.18
C ARG A 405 5.62 -24.88 -0.69
N LEU A 406 5.49 -24.62 0.61
CA LEU A 406 4.26 -24.13 1.23
C LEU A 406 4.61 -22.86 2.01
N ASN A 407 4.08 -21.74 1.57
CA ASN A 407 4.17 -20.49 2.30
C ASN A 407 2.82 -20.21 2.95
N THR A 408 2.82 -19.95 4.24
CA THR A 408 1.64 -19.57 5.03
C THR A 408 1.84 -18.17 5.56
N ARG A 409 0.89 -17.29 5.29
CA ARG A 409 0.89 -15.91 5.79
C ARG A 409 -0.33 -15.66 6.65
N LEU A 410 -0.08 -15.13 7.84
CA LEU A 410 -1.09 -14.79 8.83
C LEU A 410 -0.99 -13.30 9.14
N SER A 411 -2.07 -12.59 8.97
CA SER A 411 -2.21 -11.17 9.35
C SER A 411 -3.55 -10.95 10.03
N LYS A 412 -3.62 -9.97 10.90
CA LYS A 412 -4.86 -9.58 11.58
C LYS A 412 -5.06 -8.10 11.37
N ASP A 413 -6.30 -7.69 11.05
CA ASP A 413 -6.72 -6.29 10.84
C ASP A 413 -5.78 -5.51 9.91
N GLU A 414 -5.28 -6.20 8.87
CA GLU A 414 -4.40 -5.63 7.87
C GLU A 414 -5.20 -4.80 6.86
N ILE A 415 -4.76 -3.57 6.64
CA ILE A 415 -5.31 -2.72 5.59
C ILE A 415 -4.64 -3.11 4.28
N VAL A 416 -5.45 -3.52 3.30
CA VAL A 416 -4.96 -4.05 2.03
C VAL A 416 -5.62 -3.34 0.87
N VAL A 417 -4.81 -2.82 -0.05
CA VAL A 417 -5.27 -2.37 -1.37
C VAL A 417 -5.10 -3.52 -2.35
N ARG A 418 -6.17 -3.88 -3.04
CA ARG A 418 -6.18 -4.97 -4.03
C ARG A 418 -6.41 -4.41 -5.42
N LYS A 419 -5.60 -4.88 -6.37
CA LYS A 419 -5.86 -4.83 -7.80
C LYS A 419 -6.16 -6.24 -8.31
N ALA A 420 -6.58 -6.38 -9.55
CA ALA A 420 -6.97 -7.67 -10.13
C ALA A 420 -5.90 -8.78 -9.95
N PHE A 421 -4.62 -8.44 -9.97
CA PHE A 421 -3.53 -9.42 -9.87
C PHE A 421 -2.58 -9.19 -8.69
N ASP A 422 -2.62 -8.01 -8.08
CA ASP A 422 -1.65 -7.58 -7.07
C ASP A 422 -2.35 -7.17 -5.77
N LYS A 423 -1.69 -7.46 -4.65
CA LYS A 423 -2.15 -7.15 -3.29
C LYS A 423 -1.05 -6.37 -2.58
N TYR A 424 -1.39 -5.19 -2.07
CA TYR A 424 -0.45 -4.32 -1.38
C TYR A 424 -0.92 -4.08 0.05
N SER A 425 -0.03 -4.33 1.00
CA SER A 425 -0.28 -4.06 2.41
C SER A 425 0.00 -2.59 2.71
N LEU A 426 -0.95 -1.91 3.32
CA LEU A 426 -0.76 -0.56 3.89
C LEU A 426 -0.38 -0.61 5.36
N GLY A 427 -0.25 -1.81 5.94
CA GLY A 427 0.14 -2.02 7.32
C GLY A 427 -0.93 -2.72 8.16
N SER A 428 -0.55 -3.06 9.37
CA SER A 428 -1.40 -3.68 10.38
C SER A 428 -0.94 -3.24 11.77
N ASP A 429 -1.86 -3.02 12.68
CA ASP A 429 -1.55 -2.78 14.10
C ASP A 429 -1.07 -4.06 14.81
N TYR A 430 -1.13 -5.20 14.14
CA TYR A 430 -0.70 -6.50 14.66
C TYR A 430 0.48 -7.06 13.87
N PRO A 431 1.29 -7.93 14.49
CA PRO A 431 2.36 -8.63 13.78
C PRO A 431 1.83 -9.45 12.61
N ILE A 432 2.54 -9.38 11.48
CA ILE A 432 2.31 -10.26 10.32
C ILE A 432 3.30 -11.41 10.42
N ILE A 433 2.77 -12.64 10.42
CA ILE A 433 3.56 -13.85 10.59
C ILE A 433 3.63 -14.60 9.26
N GLY A 434 4.83 -14.98 8.85
CA GLY A 434 5.09 -15.81 7.69
C GLY A 434 5.76 -17.12 8.09
N VAL A 435 5.31 -18.24 7.53
CA VAL A 435 5.98 -19.54 7.66
C VAL A 435 6.21 -20.10 6.26
N ASP A 436 7.46 -20.34 5.90
CA ASP A 436 7.87 -20.94 4.64
C ASP A 436 8.45 -22.33 4.92
N LEU A 437 7.76 -23.35 4.42
CA LEU A 437 8.20 -24.72 4.42
C LEU A 437 8.58 -25.12 3.00
N ALA A 438 9.75 -25.69 2.83
CA ALA A 438 10.19 -26.16 1.52
C ALA A 438 10.90 -27.51 1.65
N MET A 439 10.71 -28.35 0.67
CA MET A 439 11.40 -29.64 0.58
C MET A 439 11.97 -29.84 -0.83
N GLY A 440 13.20 -30.31 -0.88
CA GLY A 440 13.81 -30.86 -2.07
C GLY A 440 13.47 -32.35 -2.17
N VAL A 441 12.82 -32.75 -3.27
CA VAL A 441 12.36 -34.14 -3.45
C VAL A 441 13.34 -34.87 -4.35
N LYS A 442 14.14 -35.79 -3.77
CA LYS A 442 15.13 -36.57 -4.51
C LYS A 442 14.45 -37.40 -5.62
N GLY A 443 15.08 -37.41 -6.81
CA GLY A 443 14.60 -38.15 -7.97
C GLY A 443 13.46 -37.45 -8.76
N LEU A 444 12.80 -36.44 -8.22
CA LEU A 444 11.78 -35.68 -8.94
C LEU A 444 12.46 -34.69 -9.89
N PHE A 445 12.16 -34.79 -11.21
CA PHE A 445 12.79 -33.98 -12.27
C PHE A 445 14.31 -33.88 -12.16
N LYS A 446 14.99 -35.03 -11.91
CA LYS A 446 16.45 -35.14 -11.77
C LYS A 446 17.04 -34.37 -10.58
N ASN A 447 16.30 -34.15 -9.52
CA ASN A 447 16.83 -33.56 -8.30
C ASN A 447 17.75 -34.56 -7.57
N ASP A 448 19.00 -34.15 -7.30
CA ASP A 448 20.00 -34.98 -6.65
C ASP A 448 19.96 -34.85 -5.11
N TYR A 449 19.32 -33.83 -4.59
CA TYR A 449 19.37 -33.46 -3.17
C TYR A 449 18.03 -33.65 -2.47
N GLU A 450 18.11 -34.17 -1.25
CA GLU A 450 17.00 -34.20 -0.32
C GLU A 450 17.25 -33.24 0.82
N PHE A 451 16.36 -32.31 1.03
CA PHE A 451 16.44 -31.38 2.14
C PHE A 451 15.04 -30.87 2.54
N TYR A 452 14.94 -30.48 3.79
CA TYR A 452 13.78 -29.81 4.33
C TYR A 452 14.22 -28.47 4.89
N ARG A 453 13.49 -27.42 4.57
CA ARG A 453 13.75 -26.06 5.04
C ARG A 453 12.49 -25.53 5.74
N ALA A 454 12.66 -25.01 6.93
CA ALA A 454 11.62 -24.27 7.64
C ALA A 454 12.15 -22.88 7.97
N VAL A 455 11.40 -21.84 7.58
CA VAL A 455 11.70 -20.45 7.90
C VAL A 455 10.45 -19.82 8.47
N ALA A 456 10.59 -19.14 9.61
CA ALA A 456 9.54 -18.31 10.20
C ALA A 456 9.98 -16.85 10.19
N SER A 457 9.06 -15.95 9.88
CA SER A 457 9.29 -14.50 9.90
C SER A 457 8.16 -13.79 10.62
N ILE A 458 8.49 -12.72 11.31
CA ILE A 458 7.54 -11.81 11.97
C ILE A 458 7.90 -10.40 11.51
N ASN A 459 6.92 -9.72 10.93
CA ASN A 459 7.02 -8.31 10.57
C ASN A 459 6.06 -7.53 11.46
N TYR A 460 6.57 -6.52 12.15
CA TYR A 460 5.75 -5.72 13.06
C TYR A 460 6.14 -4.26 13.03
N ASP A 461 5.14 -3.42 12.75
CA ASP A 461 5.25 -1.98 12.80
C ASP A 461 4.62 -1.49 14.11
N PHE A 462 5.39 -0.82 14.94
CA PHE A 462 4.87 -0.23 16.17
C PHE A 462 5.34 1.20 16.34
N PRO A 463 4.46 2.06 16.84
CA PRO A 463 4.81 3.44 17.06
C PRO A 463 5.66 3.60 18.32
N ILE A 464 6.71 4.40 18.21
CA ILE A 464 7.51 4.89 19.35
C ILE A 464 7.23 6.39 19.46
N SER A 465 6.09 6.72 20.07
CA SER A 465 5.73 8.13 20.23
C SER A 465 6.63 8.83 21.28
N PRO A 466 7.09 10.07 21.04
CA PRO A 466 6.86 10.94 19.87
C PRO A 466 7.93 10.81 18.77
N ILE A 467 8.79 9.78 18.81
CA ILE A 467 10.00 9.66 17.99
C ILE A 467 9.66 9.19 16.56
N GLY A 468 8.61 8.37 16.39
CA GLY A 468 8.21 7.85 15.08
C GLY A 468 7.65 6.43 15.13
N LYS A 469 7.77 5.69 14.02
CA LYS A 469 7.42 4.27 13.91
C LYS A 469 8.69 3.43 13.86
N SER A 470 8.67 2.28 14.51
CA SER A 470 9.71 1.26 14.41
C SER A 470 9.19 0.11 13.56
N HIS A 471 9.96 -0.29 12.55
CA HIS A 471 9.71 -1.47 11.74
C HIS A 471 10.68 -2.59 12.16
N VAL A 472 10.14 -3.70 12.66
CA VAL A 472 10.91 -4.84 13.12
C VAL A 472 10.63 -6.05 12.25
N VAL A 473 11.67 -6.61 11.66
CA VAL A 473 11.63 -7.87 10.91
C VAL A 473 12.52 -8.89 11.61
N LEU A 474 11.89 -9.93 12.14
CA LEU A 474 12.60 -11.07 12.71
C LEU A 474 12.44 -12.26 11.76
N THR A 475 13.54 -12.87 11.39
CA THR A 475 13.52 -14.08 10.55
C THR A 475 14.44 -15.12 11.16
N GLY A 476 13.92 -16.33 11.33
CA GLY A 476 14.66 -17.48 11.80
C GLY A 476 14.34 -18.70 10.96
N GLY A 477 15.33 -19.52 10.69
CA GLY A 477 15.13 -20.71 9.88
C GLY A 477 16.19 -21.77 10.06
N LYS A 478 15.87 -22.98 9.61
CA LYS A 478 16.76 -24.11 9.62
C LYS A 478 16.57 -24.97 8.38
N ILE A 479 17.68 -25.49 7.87
CA ILE A 479 17.71 -26.48 6.80
C ILE A 479 18.13 -27.82 7.42
N PHE A 480 17.37 -28.85 7.12
CA PHE A 480 17.65 -30.24 7.49
C PHE A 480 17.86 -31.00 6.18
N GLY A 481 18.85 -31.86 6.13
CA GLY A 481 19.16 -32.67 4.96
C GLY A 481 20.58 -33.17 5.04
N LYS A 482 20.90 -34.17 4.21
CA LYS A 482 22.23 -34.69 4.05
C LYS A 482 22.90 -34.13 2.80
#